data_ae2d282f46fa97d767d43584bcbd0a7c
#
_entry.id   ae2d282f46fa97d767d43584bcbd0a7c
#
_cell.length_a   1.000
_cell.length_b   1.000
_cell.length_c   1.000
_cell.angle_alpha   90.00
_cell.angle_beta   90.00
_cell.angle_gamma   90.00
#
_symmetry.space_group_name_H-M   'P 1'
#
loop_
_entity.id
_entity.type
_entity.pdbx_description
1 polymer ?
#
loop_
_entity_poly.entity_id
_entity_poly.type
_entity_poly.pdbx_seq_one_letter_code
_entity_poly.pdbx_strand_id
1 'polypeptide(L)'
;MSRIAVLYLAGIALSEILVLLGYKKEFYQFPIQDAFQCWVWIAGLTIYLCLRKQDKAIAFLKNCLLLFAALAPIAVLFLFVFRYGVNCIYWDQWPTVKHLAKYANGTLSFADFLVSYGDGHLEIFPRLIMFSLGVCTGYNTVAELYANLFCLLAALGVVLSACKKQFSLAKNAWYVLPVCYLILSPGQTLQILYGSGLNWFLVNAAALASLYLLHETIQPQYAGRSILKLIAAIAFATVSNFSLANGALIWLAGLIQIFMARSLAPRKTWVIRSVWIAGGVCSLFFYLPHAGLQNLGISGNPFKHCDFLFMLAGMSLGGEWHAPLAWGIMLLSLLAISIILLYKYNQWRENALWISILVFAVCSLFLIFLGRYDQRIPQLRYVTVSILLVAPLYIILLNLFLKFRSHFVVTTAYLTIACLVIAGIPLTFTDGLSDAKSRIVSFSSSASLLASYERQSDDALKTFAPDPAFVREYAPVLKRLGYNVFNVSGSCGKR
;
A
#
# COMPACT_ATOMS: atom_id res chain seq x y z
N MET A 1 -11.98 -0.66 -25.51
CA MET A 1 -11.93 -0.20 -24.10
C MET A 1 -10.52 0.12 -23.61
N SER A 2 -9.51 -0.71 -23.84
CA SER A 2 -8.15 -0.50 -23.32
C SER A 2 -7.50 0.84 -23.72
N ARG A 3 -7.69 1.28 -24.96
CA ARG A 3 -7.08 2.54 -25.48
C ARG A 3 -7.74 3.79 -24.88
N ILE A 4 -9.03 3.76 -24.67
CA ILE A 4 -9.80 4.83 -24.00
C ILE A 4 -9.40 4.95 -22.52
N ALA A 5 -9.26 3.82 -21.82
CA ALA A 5 -8.84 3.81 -20.42
C ALA A 5 -7.44 4.44 -20.21
N VAL A 6 -6.49 4.22 -21.12
CA VAL A 6 -5.15 4.82 -21.01
C VAL A 6 -5.17 6.33 -21.15
N LEU A 7 -5.92 6.82 -22.11
CA LEU A 7 -5.98 8.25 -22.30
C LEU A 7 -6.80 8.93 -21.22
N TYR A 8 -7.76 8.22 -20.69
CA TYR A 8 -8.43 8.61 -19.45
C TYR A 8 -7.40 8.75 -18.32
N LEU A 9 -6.58 7.73 -18.08
CA LEU A 9 -5.55 7.76 -17.05
C LEU A 9 -4.43 8.77 -17.34
N ALA A 10 -4.02 8.92 -18.58
CA ALA A 10 -3.05 9.95 -18.98
C ALA A 10 -3.60 11.37 -18.76
N GLY A 11 -4.89 11.58 -19.00
CA GLY A 11 -5.57 12.84 -18.72
C GLY A 11 -5.65 13.13 -17.22
N ILE A 12 -6.02 12.14 -16.40
CA ILE A 12 -5.99 12.26 -14.93
C ILE A 12 -4.56 12.65 -14.52
N ALA A 13 -3.55 11.87 -14.91
CA ALA A 13 -2.17 12.12 -14.53
C ALA A 13 -1.67 13.51 -14.95
N LEU A 14 -2.02 13.97 -16.14
CA LEU A 14 -1.64 15.30 -16.58
C LEU A 14 -2.32 16.39 -15.74
N SER A 15 -3.62 16.25 -15.46
CA SER A 15 -4.33 17.17 -14.58
C SER A 15 -3.76 17.17 -13.17
N GLU A 16 -3.40 16.01 -12.65
CA GLU A 16 -2.75 15.83 -11.34
C GLU A 16 -1.39 16.49 -11.26
N ILE A 17 -0.55 16.29 -12.28
CA ILE A 17 0.78 16.92 -12.38
C ILE A 17 0.65 18.42 -12.49
N LEU A 18 -0.27 18.94 -13.30
CA LEU A 18 -0.52 20.38 -13.44
C LEU A 18 -1.02 21.00 -12.13
N VAL A 19 -1.89 20.30 -11.40
CA VAL A 19 -2.36 20.72 -10.07
C VAL A 19 -1.21 20.78 -9.07
N LEU A 20 -0.31 19.81 -9.09
CA LEU A 20 0.83 19.74 -8.17
C LEU A 20 1.95 20.73 -8.53
N LEU A 21 2.21 20.97 -9.81
CA LEU A 21 3.30 21.84 -10.28
C LEU A 21 2.94 23.33 -10.28
N GLY A 22 1.66 23.65 -10.44
CA GLY A 22 1.36 24.97 -10.93
C GLY A 22 0.50 25.82 -10.09
N TYR A 23 0.41 26.39 -9.22
CA TYR A 23 -0.45 27.52 -8.79
C TYR A 23 -0.57 27.72 -7.28
N LYS A 24 0.21 28.68 -6.84
CA LYS A 24 0.30 29.13 -5.45
C LYS A 24 -0.91 29.94 -4.94
N LYS A 25 -1.89 30.32 -5.74
CA LYS A 25 -2.89 31.32 -5.24
C LYS A 25 -4.37 31.13 -5.58
N GLU A 26 -4.78 30.37 -6.60
CA GLU A 26 -6.17 30.46 -7.06
C GLU A 26 -6.90 29.14 -7.33
N PHE A 27 -6.39 28.03 -6.87
CA PHE A 27 -6.90 26.70 -7.19
C PHE A 27 -8.21 26.30 -6.50
N TYR A 28 -8.84 27.18 -5.76
CA TYR A 28 -10.21 26.99 -5.26
C TYR A 28 -11.28 27.08 -6.35
N GLN A 29 -10.90 27.48 -7.56
CA GLN A 29 -11.79 27.64 -8.70
C GLN A 29 -11.21 27.06 -10.00
N PHE A 30 -10.59 25.87 -9.94
CA PHE A 30 -10.43 25.17 -11.21
C PHE A 30 -11.82 24.71 -11.63
N PRO A 31 -12.41 25.32 -12.66
CA PRO A 31 -13.73 24.92 -13.10
C PRO A 31 -13.59 23.47 -13.56
N ILE A 32 -14.47 22.61 -13.09
CA ILE A 32 -14.73 21.29 -13.64
C ILE A 32 -14.77 21.35 -15.19
N GLN A 33 -15.10 22.51 -15.75
CA GLN A 33 -15.05 22.84 -17.17
C GLN A 33 -13.66 22.71 -17.81
N ASP A 34 -12.57 23.18 -17.19
CA ASP A 34 -11.24 23.14 -17.82
C ASP A 34 -10.62 21.73 -17.76
N ALA A 35 -10.86 21.01 -16.67
CA ALA A 35 -10.56 19.60 -16.61
C ALA A 35 -11.36 18.83 -17.67
N PHE A 36 -12.64 19.12 -17.82
CA PHE A 36 -13.52 18.52 -18.83
C PHE A 36 -13.09 18.88 -20.27
N GLN A 37 -12.66 20.11 -20.54
CA GLN A 37 -12.14 20.49 -21.85
C GLN A 37 -10.83 19.76 -22.18
N CYS A 38 -9.88 19.65 -21.25
CA CYS A 38 -8.68 18.81 -21.43
C CYS A 38 -9.07 17.36 -21.74
N TRP A 39 -10.11 16.83 -21.09
CA TRP A 39 -10.66 15.52 -21.31
C TRP A 39 -11.23 15.35 -22.73
N VAL A 40 -12.01 16.30 -23.20
CA VAL A 40 -12.63 16.28 -24.53
C VAL A 40 -11.54 16.30 -25.60
N TRP A 41 -10.49 17.11 -25.42
CA TRP A 41 -9.35 17.15 -26.36
C TRP A 41 -8.56 15.86 -26.37
N ILE A 42 -8.28 15.27 -25.22
CA ILE A 42 -7.57 13.99 -25.10
C ILE A 42 -8.43 12.86 -25.67
N ALA A 43 -9.72 12.83 -25.41
CA ALA A 43 -10.64 11.86 -26.00
C ALA A 43 -10.73 12.03 -27.53
N GLY A 44 -10.84 13.25 -28.03
CA GLY A 44 -10.85 13.56 -29.46
C GLY A 44 -9.57 13.12 -30.17
N LEU A 45 -8.41 13.44 -29.59
CA LEU A 45 -7.09 12.99 -30.11
C LEU A 45 -6.99 11.48 -30.11
N THR A 46 -7.58 10.82 -29.12
CA THR A 46 -7.59 9.35 -29.03
C THR A 46 -8.40 8.72 -30.14
N ILE A 47 -9.62 9.21 -30.31
CA ILE A 47 -10.52 8.73 -31.35
C ILE A 47 -9.83 8.91 -32.72
N TYR A 48 -9.23 10.08 -32.96
CA TYR A 48 -8.46 10.37 -34.17
C TYR A 48 -7.31 9.38 -34.37
N LEU A 49 -6.48 9.13 -33.33
CA LEU A 49 -5.34 8.20 -33.39
C LEU A 49 -5.80 6.72 -33.50
N CYS A 50 -7.01 6.38 -33.03
CA CYS A 50 -7.56 5.05 -33.17
C CYS A 50 -8.14 4.76 -34.56
N LEU A 51 -8.65 5.79 -35.23
CA LEU A 51 -9.27 5.67 -36.55
C LEU A 51 -8.25 5.65 -37.71
N ARG A 52 -7.05 6.18 -37.51
CA ARG A 52 -5.99 6.21 -38.54
C ARG A 52 -5.29 4.86 -38.70
N LYS A 53 -5.07 4.41 -39.96
CA LYS A 53 -4.32 3.18 -40.30
C LYS A 53 -2.88 3.23 -39.76
N GLN A 54 -2.33 2.06 -39.47
CA GLN A 54 -1.02 1.85 -38.79
C GLN A 54 0.15 2.55 -39.46
N ASP A 55 0.42 3.77 -39.03
CA ASP A 55 1.63 4.50 -39.36
C ASP A 55 2.67 4.30 -38.26
N LYS A 56 3.96 4.15 -38.56
CA LYS A 56 5.04 3.98 -37.55
C LYS A 56 5.04 5.10 -36.52
N ALA A 57 4.74 6.34 -36.96
CA ALA A 57 4.62 7.50 -36.07
C ALA A 57 3.49 7.33 -35.02
N ILE A 58 2.36 6.76 -35.41
CA ILE A 58 1.23 6.49 -34.51
C ILE A 58 1.57 5.39 -33.49
N ALA A 59 2.29 4.34 -33.93
CA ALA A 59 2.76 3.30 -33.03
C ALA A 59 3.76 3.86 -31.99
N PHE A 60 4.69 4.72 -32.42
CA PHE A 60 5.62 5.41 -31.54
C PHE A 60 4.88 6.29 -30.51
N LEU A 61 3.96 7.14 -30.98
CA LEU A 61 3.16 8.01 -30.08
C LEU A 61 2.36 7.21 -29.04
N LYS A 62 1.76 6.08 -29.44
CA LYS A 62 1.07 5.17 -28.51
C LYS A 62 2.02 4.62 -27.42
N ASN A 63 3.25 4.25 -27.80
CA ASN A 63 4.23 3.76 -26.83
C ASN A 63 4.69 4.88 -25.88
N CYS A 64 4.88 6.10 -26.38
CA CYS A 64 5.19 7.26 -25.55
C CYS A 64 4.07 7.58 -24.57
N LEU A 65 2.81 7.55 -25.02
CA LEU A 65 1.65 7.75 -24.14
C LEU A 65 1.52 6.64 -23.08
N LEU A 66 1.78 5.40 -23.45
CA LEU A 66 1.79 4.30 -22.48
C LEU A 66 2.88 4.49 -21.42
N LEU A 67 4.09 4.83 -21.86
CA LEU A 67 5.22 5.09 -20.96
C LEU A 67 4.90 6.26 -20.02
N PHE A 68 4.39 7.37 -20.57
CA PHE A 68 3.94 8.51 -19.77
C PHE A 68 2.87 8.10 -18.74
N ALA A 69 1.83 7.41 -19.17
CA ALA A 69 0.77 6.96 -18.28
C ALA A 69 1.26 5.97 -17.20
N ALA A 70 2.28 5.17 -17.49
CA ALA A 70 2.89 4.27 -16.51
C ALA A 70 3.79 4.98 -15.50
N LEU A 71 4.50 6.05 -15.91
CA LEU A 71 5.39 6.82 -15.05
C LEU A 71 4.66 7.91 -14.25
N ALA A 72 3.53 8.39 -14.75
CA ALA A 72 2.80 9.49 -14.14
C ALA A 72 2.42 9.25 -12.66
N PRO A 73 1.84 8.11 -12.24
CA PRO A 73 1.50 7.90 -10.84
C PRO A 73 2.74 7.87 -9.92
N ILE A 74 3.91 7.47 -10.44
CA ILE A 74 5.18 7.54 -9.71
C ILE A 74 5.56 9.01 -9.49
N ALA A 75 5.57 9.81 -10.56
CA ALA A 75 5.89 11.23 -10.49
C ALA A 75 4.92 11.99 -9.57
N VAL A 76 3.62 11.68 -9.68
CA VAL A 76 2.59 12.27 -8.81
C VAL A 76 2.90 12.01 -7.34
N LEU A 77 3.23 10.77 -6.93
CA LEU A 77 3.51 10.47 -5.53
C LEU A 77 4.79 11.16 -5.03
N PHE A 78 5.85 11.23 -5.84
CA PHE A 78 7.05 11.98 -5.45
C PHE A 78 6.75 13.47 -5.26
N LEU A 79 6.01 14.09 -6.19
CA LEU A 79 5.56 15.48 -6.08
C LEU A 79 4.63 15.68 -4.88
N PHE A 80 3.79 14.69 -4.58
CA PHE A 80 2.88 14.72 -3.44
C PHE A 80 3.64 14.77 -2.11
N VAL A 81 4.63 13.89 -1.91
CA VAL A 81 5.49 13.94 -0.71
C VAL A 81 6.31 15.23 -0.69
N PHE A 82 6.89 15.64 -1.82
CA PHE A 82 7.64 16.90 -1.90
C PHE A 82 6.79 18.12 -1.52
N ARG A 83 5.51 18.13 -1.94
CA ARG A 83 4.61 19.29 -1.71
C ARG A 83 3.99 19.30 -0.32
N TYR A 84 3.64 18.14 0.21
CA TYR A 84 2.83 18.01 1.44
C TYR A 84 3.59 17.38 2.61
N GLY A 85 4.81 16.87 2.40
CA GLY A 85 5.62 16.29 3.47
C GLY A 85 6.07 17.37 4.46
N VAL A 86 5.86 17.13 5.74
CA VAL A 86 6.26 18.01 6.84
C VAL A 86 7.23 17.25 7.76
N ASN A 87 8.34 17.89 8.12
CA ASN A 87 9.26 17.35 9.10
C ASN A 87 8.70 17.56 10.52
N CYS A 88 7.87 16.64 10.96
CA CYS A 88 7.20 16.66 12.27
C CYS A 88 7.12 15.26 12.85
N ILE A 89 7.46 15.11 14.12
CA ILE A 89 7.26 13.87 14.88
C ILE A 89 5.79 13.84 15.32
N TYR A 90 5.10 12.74 15.02
CA TYR A 90 3.69 12.62 15.26
C TYR A 90 3.34 11.21 15.79
N TRP A 91 2.57 11.13 16.86
CA TRP A 91 2.01 9.90 17.47
C TRP A 91 3.00 8.72 17.55
N ASP A 92 2.83 7.68 16.76
CA ASP A 92 3.60 6.42 16.81
C ASP A 92 5.08 6.56 16.39
N GLN A 93 5.55 7.77 16.07
CA GLN A 93 6.97 8.04 15.81
C GLN A 93 7.76 8.32 17.11
N TRP A 94 7.10 8.64 18.22
CA TRP A 94 7.77 8.92 19.50
C TRP A 94 8.61 7.75 20.05
N PRO A 95 8.25 6.47 19.90
CA PRO A 95 9.13 5.36 20.25
C PRO A 95 10.49 5.40 19.56
N THR A 96 10.55 5.86 18.29
CA THR A 96 11.84 6.05 17.61
C THR A 96 12.69 7.12 18.29
N VAL A 97 12.08 8.20 18.81
CA VAL A 97 12.80 9.23 19.59
C VAL A 97 13.41 8.61 20.85
N LYS A 98 12.69 7.73 21.53
CA LYS A 98 13.23 6.98 22.69
C LYS A 98 14.45 6.15 22.30
N HIS A 99 14.42 5.46 21.16
CA HIS A 99 15.58 4.70 20.67
C HIS A 99 16.76 5.62 20.35
N LEU A 100 16.52 6.78 19.72
CA LEU A 100 17.56 7.78 19.44
C LEU A 100 18.17 8.35 20.74
N ALA A 101 17.35 8.59 21.77
CA ALA A 101 17.81 9.04 23.06
C ALA A 101 18.70 7.99 23.75
N LYS A 102 18.30 6.71 23.74
CA LYS A 102 19.11 5.61 24.25
C LYS A 102 20.42 5.46 23.49
N TYR A 103 20.38 5.60 22.15
CA TYR A 103 21.59 5.57 21.31
C TYR A 103 22.57 6.69 21.68
N ALA A 104 22.07 7.92 21.80
CA ALA A 104 22.88 9.07 22.18
C ALA A 104 23.52 8.93 23.57
N ASN A 105 22.87 8.19 24.47
CA ASN A 105 23.37 7.93 25.83
C ASN A 105 24.20 6.61 25.92
N GLY A 106 24.41 5.89 24.81
CA GLY A 106 25.15 4.63 24.78
C GLY A 106 24.45 3.45 25.48
N THR A 107 23.13 3.52 25.68
CA THR A 107 22.34 2.51 26.42
C THR A 107 21.38 1.73 25.53
N LEU A 108 21.40 1.96 24.20
CA LEU A 108 20.54 1.25 23.27
C LEU A 108 21.00 -0.20 23.13
N SER A 109 20.07 -1.13 23.24
CA SER A 109 20.25 -2.55 23.00
C SER A 109 19.30 -3.08 21.92
N PHE A 110 19.60 -4.21 21.32
CA PHE A 110 18.67 -4.83 20.38
C PHE A 110 17.34 -5.24 21.04
N ALA A 111 17.36 -5.56 22.33
CA ALA A 111 16.15 -5.87 23.11
C ALA A 111 15.14 -4.71 23.13
N ASP A 112 15.59 -3.46 22.97
CA ASP A 112 14.70 -2.31 22.92
C ASP A 112 13.77 -2.33 21.70
N PHE A 113 14.18 -2.96 20.59
CA PHE A 113 13.35 -3.12 19.39
C PHE A 113 12.36 -4.28 19.49
N LEU A 114 12.54 -5.18 20.49
CA LEU A 114 11.68 -6.34 20.70
C LEU A 114 10.49 -6.04 21.63
N VAL A 115 10.41 -4.83 22.15
CA VAL A 115 9.31 -4.39 23.01
C VAL A 115 8.09 -4.09 22.14
N SER A 116 6.95 -4.70 22.49
CA SER A 116 5.65 -4.34 21.92
C SER A 116 5.28 -2.90 22.26
N TYR A 117 4.64 -2.19 21.35
CA TYR A 117 4.15 -0.83 21.57
C TYR A 117 2.67 -0.73 21.25
N GLY A 118 1.94 0.04 22.07
CA GLY A 118 0.51 0.29 21.90
C GLY A 118 -0.32 -1.00 21.98
N ASP A 119 -1.14 -1.24 20.97
CA ASP A 119 -2.09 -2.36 20.88
C ASP A 119 -1.44 -3.75 20.67
N GLY A 120 -0.17 -3.93 21.06
CA GLY A 120 0.48 -5.24 21.02
C GLY A 120 1.16 -5.59 19.69
N HIS A 121 1.50 -4.61 18.87
CA HIS A 121 2.24 -4.85 17.63
C HIS A 121 3.75 -4.93 17.86
N LEU A 122 4.38 -5.97 17.31
CA LEU A 122 5.82 -6.13 17.30
C LEU A 122 6.39 -5.66 15.95
N GLU A 123 6.83 -4.41 15.90
CA GLU A 123 7.21 -3.68 14.67
C GLU A 123 8.73 -3.56 14.53
N ILE A 124 9.46 -4.69 14.53
CA ILE A 124 10.93 -4.69 14.57
C ILE A 124 11.52 -4.00 13.35
N PHE A 125 11.16 -4.43 12.15
CA PHE A 125 11.79 -3.94 10.91
C PHE A 125 11.44 -2.48 10.61
N PRO A 126 10.19 -2.02 10.72
CA PRO A 126 9.88 -0.61 10.57
C PRO A 126 10.66 0.28 11.54
N ARG A 127 10.75 -0.10 12.81
CA ARG A 127 11.49 0.65 13.84
C ARG A 127 12.99 0.71 13.54
N LEU A 128 13.60 -0.39 13.09
CA LEU A 128 14.99 -0.41 12.67
C LEU A 128 15.24 0.53 11.49
N ILE A 129 14.34 0.57 10.50
CA ILE A 129 14.44 1.48 9.36
C ILE A 129 14.28 2.93 9.82
N MET A 130 13.23 3.25 10.60
CA MET A 130 12.97 4.60 11.10
C MET A 130 14.13 5.08 11.99
N PHE A 131 14.64 4.24 12.88
CA PHE A 131 15.81 4.53 13.70
C PHE A 131 17.04 4.82 12.84
N SER A 132 17.34 3.97 11.86
CA SER A 132 18.49 4.15 10.96
C SER A 132 18.37 5.45 10.16
N LEU A 133 17.20 5.74 9.61
CA LEU A 133 16.92 7.02 8.94
C LEU A 133 17.07 8.18 9.91
N GLY A 134 16.59 8.05 11.15
CA GLY A 134 16.70 9.05 12.18
C GLY A 134 18.16 9.40 12.49
N VAL A 135 19.02 8.40 12.66
CA VAL A 135 20.46 8.61 12.86
C VAL A 135 21.13 9.29 11.66
N CYS A 136 20.83 8.81 10.43
CA CYS A 136 21.46 9.29 9.20
C CYS A 136 21.02 10.71 8.79
N THR A 137 19.79 11.13 9.16
CA THR A 137 19.20 12.39 8.68
C THR A 137 18.99 13.44 9.75
N GLY A 138 19.48 13.22 10.99
CA GLY A 138 19.12 14.10 12.11
C GLY A 138 17.63 14.06 12.42
N TYR A 139 17.02 12.90 12.27
CA TYR A 139 15.60 12.62 12.43
C TYR A 139 14.70 13.52 11.58
N ASN A 140 15.06 13.68 10.31
CA ASN A 140 14.16 14.28 9.33
C ASN A 140 13.07 13.27 8.93
N THR A 141 11.86 13.44 9.46
CA THR A 141 10.74 12.51 9.22
C THR A 141 10.28 12.46 7.75
N VAL A 142 10.61 13.45 6.93
CA VAL A 142 10.35 13.41 5.48
C VAL A 142 11.11 12.26 4.80
N ALA A 143 12.25 11.83 5.35
CA ALA A 143 12.96 10.64 4.84
C ALA A 143 12.13 9.36 5.01
N GLU A 144 11.35 9.25 6.09
CA GLU A 144 10.42 8.13 6.31
C GLU A 144 9.29 8.12 5.27
N LEU A 145 8.80 9.31 4.85
CA LEU A 145 7.78 9.42 3.80
C LEU A 145 8.31 8.90 2.45
N TYR A 146 9.57 9.19 2.11
CA TYR A 146 10.20 8.60 0.93
C TYR A 146 10.42 7.09 1.08
N ALA A 147 10.73 6.58 2.29
CA ALA A 147 10.79 5.13 2.53
C ALA A 147 9.43 4.45 2.28
N ASN A 148 8.31 5.10 2.64
CA ASN A 148 6.96 4.67 2.30
C ASN A 148 6.78 4.53 0.78
N LEU A 149 7.21 5.54 0.00
CA LEU A 149 7.15 5.47 -1.46
C LEU A 149 8.00 4.34 -2.04
N PHE A 150 9.21 4.11 -1.50
CA PHE A 150 10.04 2.99 -1.96
C PHE A 150 9.40 1.64 -1.69
N CYS A 151 8.71 1.45 -0.56
CA CYS A 151 7.92 0.24 -0.32
C CYS A 151 6.77 0.06 -1.33
N LEU A 152 6.06 1.14 -1.67
CA LEU A 152 5.01 1.11 -2.70
C LEU A 152 5.58 0.77 -4.08
N LEU A 153 6.73 1.35 -4.45
CA LEU A 153 7.41 1.04 -5.72
C LEU A 153 7.91 -0.41 -5.75
N ALA A 154 8.41 -0.94 -4.62
CA ALA A 154 8.80 -2.34 -4.50
C ALA A 154 7.59 -3.26 -4.70
N ALA A 155 6.46 -2.95 -4.05
CA ALA A 155 5.20 -3.68 -4.22
C ALA A 155 4.74 -3.67 -5.69
N LEU A 156 4.74 -2.50 -6.34
CA LEU A 156 4.43 -2.38 -7.77
C LEU A 156 5.40 -3.20 -8.64
N GLY A 157 6.70 -3.12 -8.36
CA GLY A 157 7.74 -3.87 -9.08
C GLY A 157 7.52 -5.38 -9.02
N VAL A 158 7.12 -5.91 -7.85
CA VAL A 158 6.74 -7.33 -7.69
C VAL A 158 5.51 -7.68 -8.53
N VAL A 159 4.46 -6.88 -8.45
CA VAL A 159 3.21 -7.10 -9.20
C VAL A 159 3.47 -7.07 -10.71
N LEU A 160 4.22 -6.07 -11.20
CA LEU A 160 4.58 -5.97 -12.62
C LEU A 160 5.46 -7.14 -13.08
N SER A 161 6.38 -7.61 -12.23
CA SER A 161 7.23 -8.78 -12.52
C SER A 161 6.39 -10.05 -12.65
N ALA A 162 5.39 -10.23 -11.78
CA ALA A 162 4.45 -11.34 -11.85
C ALA A 162 3.56 -11.25 -13.11
N CYS A 163 3.02 -10.07 -13.41
CA CYS A 163 2.24 -9.82 -14.62
C CYS A 163 3.05 -10.07 -15.89
N LYS A 164 4.32 -9.65 -15.95
CA LYS A 164 5.21 -9.89 -17.09
C LYS A 164 5.38 -11.37 -17.42
N LYS A 165 5.41 -12.23 -16.40
CA LYS A 165 5.55 -13.68 -16.59
C LYS A 165 4.26 -14.36 -17.00
N GLN A 166 3.12 -13.85 -16.55
CA GLN A 166 1.81 -14.42 -16.85
C GLN A 166 1.22 -13.90 -18.17
N PHE A 167 1.50 -12.64 -18.52
CA PHE A 167 0.97 -11.98 -19.70
C PHE A 167 2.11 -11.48 -20.59
N SER A 168 1.89 -11.46 -21.91
CA SER A 168 2.77 -10.70 -22.81
C SER A 168 2.53 -9.20 -22.58
N LEU A 169 3.31 -8.56 -21.71
CA LEU A 169 3.16 -7.12 -21.43
C LEU A 169 3.33 -6.27 -22.69
N ALA A 170 4.15 -6.69 -23.67
CA ALA A 170 4.29 -5.98 -24.93
C ALA A 170 2.95 -5.78 -25.66
N LYS A 171 2.00 -6.73 -25.49
CA LYS A 171 0.66 -6.68 -26.10
C LYS A 171 -0.41 -6.20 -25.13
N ASN A 172 -0.22 -6.42 -23.82
CA ASN A 172 -1.26 -6.31 -22.79
C ASN A 172 -0.95 -5.28 -21.69
N ALA A 173 0.12 -4.46 -21.83
CA ALA A 173 0.52 -3.48 -20.81
C ALA A 173 -0.63 -2.53 -20.42
N TRP A 174 -1.48 -2.16 -21.38
CA TRP A 174 -2.65 -1.31 -21.17
C TRP A 174 -3.65 -1.84 -20.15
N TYR A 175 -3.81 -3.17 -20.10
CA TYR A 175 -4.72 -3.81 -19.15
C TYR A 175 -4.17 -3.82 -17.72
N VAL A 176 -2.84 -3.70 -17.55
CA VAL A 176 -2.20 -3.69 -16.23
C VAL A 176 -2.09 -2.27 -15.67
N LEU A 177 -2.21 -1.25 -16.52
CA LEU A 177 -2.08 0.15 -16.12
C LEU A 177 -3.02 0.57 -14.96
N PRO A 178 -4.32 0.18 -14.91
CA PRO A 178 -5.19 0.51 -13.78
C PRO A 178 -4.66 0.00 -12.43
N VAL A 179 -3.95 -1.13 -12.43
CA VAL A 179 -3.32 -1.69 -11.22
C VAL A 179 -2.17 -0.79 -10.72
N CYS A 180 -1.41 -0.16 -11.64
CA CYS A 180 -0.36 0.79 -11.26
C CYS A 180 -0.96 1.99 -10.51
N TYR A 181 -2.04 2.56 -11.03
CA TYR A 181 -2.73 3.69 -10.39
C TYR A 181 -3.39 3.30 -9.07
N LEU A 182 -3.90 2.06 -8.96
CA LEU A 182 -4.48 1.56 -7.72
C LEU A 182 -3.41 1.41 -6.63
N ILE A 183 -2.27 0.76 -6.93
CA ILE A 183 -1.18 0.57 -5.96
C ILE A 183 -0.55 1.91 -5.55
N LEU A 184 -0.38 2.83 -6.51
CA LEU A 184 0.21 4.14 -6.29
C LEU A 184 -0.86 5.23 -6.03
N SER A 185 -2.03 4.86 -5.51
CA SER A 185 -3.12 5.80 -5.26
C SER A 185 -2.80 6.79 -4.14
N PRO A 186 -2.96 8.11 -4.37
CA PRO A 186 -2.92 9.12 -3.31
C PRO A 186 -4.01 8.96 -2.25
N GLY A 187 -5.05 8.16 -2.49
CA GLY A 187 -6.04 7.80 -1.47
C GLY A 187 -5.44 7.14 -0.23
N GLN A 188 -4.15 6.75 -0.27
CA GLN A 188 -3.37 6.26 0.88
C GLN A 188 -2.68 7.40 1.66
N THR A 189 -3.13 8.64 1.52
CA THR A 189 -2.51 9.86 2.08
C THR A 189 -2.16 9.74 3.54
N LEU A 190 -3.07 9.18 4.36
CA LEU A 190 -2.84 8.99 5.80
C LEU A 190 -1.53 8.26 6.06
N GLN A 191 -1.20 7.27 5.26
CA GLN A 191 0.01 6.47 5.42
C GLN A 191 1.20 7.03 4.64
N ILE A 192 0.96 7.63 3.46
CA ILE A 192 2.03 8.21 2.63
C ILE A 192 2.70 9.40 3.35
N LEU A 193 1.90 10.28 3.96
CA LEU A 193 2.37 11.49 4.64
C LEU A 193 2.62 11.31 6.15
N TYR A 194 2.71 10.07 6.61
CA TYR A 194 2.98 9.71 8.00
C TYR A 194 4.12 8.70 8.09
N GLY A 195 5.16 9.02 8.89
CA GLY A 195 6.35 8.16 8.95
C GLY A 195 6.04 6.73 9.37
N SER A 196 5.21 6.53 10.40
CA SER A 196 4.76 5.19 10.82
C SER A 196 3.88 4.48 9.79
N GLY A 197 3.49 5.12 8.68
CA GLY A 197 2.92 4.46 7.51
C GLY A 197 3.82 3.36 6.95
N LEU A 198 5.12 3.43 7.25
CA LEU A 198 6.10 2.41 6.88
C LEU A 198 5.69 1.00 7.33
N ASN A 199 5.04 0.86 8.48
CA ASN A 199 4.55 -0.42 8.99
C ASN A 199 3.61 -1.09 7.98
N TRP A 200 2.66 -0.31 7.43
CA TRP A 200 1.63 -0.76 6.48
C TRP A 200 2.20 -1.05 5.09
N PHE A 201 3.12 -0.23 4.62
CA PHE A 201 3.72 -0.43 3.29
C PHE A 201 4.75 -1.54 3.29
N LEU A 202 5.55 -1.66 4.34
CA LEU A 202 6.57 -2.69 4.44
C LEU A 202 5.96 -4.09 4.60
N VAL A 203 4.92 -4.26 5.44
CA VAL A 203 4.24 -5.54 5.59
C VAL A 203 3.68 -6.02 4.25
N ASN A 204 3.05 -5.12 3.48
CA ASN A 204 2.45 -5.45 2.20
C ASN A 204 3.50 -5.74 1.12
N ALA A 205 4.54 -4.91 1.00
CA ALA A 205 5.63 -5.11 0.04
C ALA A 205 6.38 -6.41 0.31
N ALA A 206 6.67 -6.70 1.58
CA ALA A 206 7.34 -7.92 1.99
C ALA A 206 6.46 -9.17 1.76
N ALA A 207 5.15 -9.09 2.05
CA ALA A 207 4.22 -10.17 1.76
C ALA A 207 4.16 -10.48 0.25
N LEU A 208 4.03 -9.46 -0.59
CA LEU A 208 4.03 -9.62 -2.04
C LEU A 208 5.34 -10.24 -2.55
N ALA A 209 6.49 -9.75 -2.06
CA ALA A 209 7.80 -10.27 -2.44
C ALA A 209 7.95 -11.74 -2.01
N SER A 210 7.54 -12.07 -0.79
CA SER A 210 7.58 -13.43 -0.26
C SER A 210 6.75 -14.39 -1.10
N LEU A 211 5.46 -14.06 -1.34
CA LEU A 211 4.56 -14.92 -2.14
C LEU A 211 5.03 -15.06 -3.59
N TYR A 212 5.57 -14.00 -4.18
CA TYR A 212 6.14 -14.05 -5.53
C TYR A 212 7.37 -14.97 -5.61
N LEU A 213 8.31 -14.84 -4.68
CA LEU A 213 9.51 -15.70 -4.63
C LEU A 213 9.17 -17.16 -4.32
N LEU A 214 8.19 -17.39 -3.45
CA LEU A 214 7.65 -18.71 -3.19
C LEU A 214 7.01 -19.29 -4.45
N HIS A 215 6.23 -18.50 -5.19
CA HIS A 215 5.66 -18.89 -6.49
C HIS A 215 6.74 -19.32 -7.47
N GLU A 216 7.82 -18.56 -7.59
CA GLU A 216 8.97 -18.89 -8.42
C GLU A 216 9.68 -20.19 -7.99
N THR A 217 9.67 -20.50 -6.69
CA THR A 217 10.27 -21.70 -6.14
C THR A 217 9.49 -22.98 -6.47
N ILE A 218 8.15 -22.87 -6.48
CA ILE A 218 7.25 -24.02 -6.68
C ILE A 218 6.92 -24.29 -8.14
N GLN A 219 7.31 -23.40 -9.09
CA GLN A 219 7.09 -23.61 -10.52
C GLN A 219 8.22 -24.45 -11.13
N PRO A 220 7.91 -25.55 -11.86
CA PRO A 220 8.92 -26.46 -12.43
C PRO A 220 9.89 -25.76 -13.39
N GLN A 221 9.39 -24.79 -14.16
CA GLN A 221 10.17 -24.06 -15.18
C GLN A 221 11.25 -23.15 -14.61
N TYR A 222 11.25 -22.91 -13.30
CA TYR A 222 12.21 -22.02 -12.63
C TYR A 222 13.10 -22.77 -11.64
N ALA A 223 13.39 -24.07 -11.87
CA ALA A 223 14.12 -24.95 -10.97
C ALA A 223 15.53 -24.47 -10.59
N GLY A 224 16.18 -23.67 -11.44
CA GLY A 224 17.46 -23.04 -11.14
C GLY A 224 17.35 -22.04 -9.97
N ARG A 225 18.27 -22.10 -8.99
CA ARG A 225 18.32 -21.21 -7.80
C ARG A 225 17.09 -21.30 -6.89
N SER A 226 16.36 -22.43 -6.89
CA SER A 226 15.12 -22.57 -6.09
C SER A 226 15.36 -22.45 -4.58
N ILE A 227 16.53 -22.85 -4.08
CA ILE A 227 16.90 -22.74 -2.65
C ILE A 227 17.06 -21.26 -2.25
N LEU A 228 17.79 -20.47 -3.03
CA LEU A 228 17.99 -19.04 -2.74
C LEU A 228 16.65 -18.28 -2.76
N LYS A 229 15.76 -18.63 -3.70
CA LYS A 229 14.41 -18.03 -3.76
C LYS A 229 13.57 -18.42 -2.55
N LEU A 230 13.67 -19.67 -2.07
CA LEU A 230 12.98 -20.11 -0.86
C LEU A 230 13.49 -19.38 0.39
N ILE A 231 14.80 -19.27 0.53
CA ILE A 231 15.43 -18.53 1.63
C ILE A 231 14.97 -17.06 1.60
N ALA A 232 15.01 -16.43 0.44
CA ALA A 232 14.54 -15.05 0.27
C ALA A 232 13.03 -14.91 0.54
N ALA A 233 12.20 -15.88 0.12
CA ALA A 233 10.77 -15.90 0.41
C ALA A 233 10.50 -15.96 1.92
N ILE A 234 11.24 -16.81 2.65
CA ILE A 234 11.14 -16.92 4.11
C ILE A 234 11.63 -15.62 4.79
N ALA A 235 12.73 -15.05 4.32
CA ALA A 235 13.25 -13.78 4.85
C ALA A 235 12.21 -12.66 4.71
N PHE A 236 11.58 -12.52 3.52
CA PHE A 236 10.51 -11.55 3.33
C PHE A 236 9.24 -11.88 4.11
N ALA A 237 8.90 -13.17 4.29
CA ALA A 237 7.80 -13.57 5.17
C ALA A 237 8.07 -13.15 6.63
N THR A 238 9.31 -13.31 7.09
CA THR A 238 9.75 -12.85 8.42
C THR A 238 9.69 -11.34 8.54
N VAL A 239 10.14 -10.59 7.52
CA VAL A 239 9.99 -9.13 7.48
C VAL A 239 8.51 -8.72 7.57
N SER A 240 7.63 -9.37 6.79
CA SER A 240 6.19 -9.11 6.86
C SER A 240 5.63 -9.39 8.27
N ASN A 241 5.95 -10.55 8.85
CA ASN A 241 5.47 -10.99 10.16
C ASN A 241 5.87 -10.03 11.30
N PHE A 242 7.08 -9.45 11.22
CA PHE A 242 7.61 -8.53 12.24
C PHE A 242 7.51 -7.05 11.82
N SER A 243 6.64 -6.72 10.87
CA SER A 243 6.33 -5.34 10.50
C SER A 243 4.97 -4.87 11.04
N LEU A 244 3.96 -5.75 11.04
CA LEU A 244 2.62 -5.47 11.57
C LEU A 244 1.92 -6.82 11.86
N ALA A 245 0.92 -6.81 12.75
CA ALA A 245 0.24 -8.05 13.21
C ALA A 245 -0.34 -8.91 12.09
N ASN A 246 -0.94 -8.30 11.05
CA ASN A 246 -1.49 -9.02 9.90
C ASN A 246 -0.40 -9.70 9.04
N GLY A 247 0.85 -9.30 9.19
CA GLY A 247 1.99 -9.93 8.50
C GLY A 247 2.14 -11.41 8.82
N ALA A 248 1.70 -11.87 9.99
CA ALA A 248 1.68 -13.28 10.36
C ALA A 248 0.84 -14.16 9.42
N LEU A 249 -0.18 -13.58 8.78
CA LEU A 249 -1.06 -14.27 7.82
C LEU A 249 -0.34 -14.72 6.54
N ILE A 250 0.87 -14.22 6.30
CA ILE A 250 1.72 -14.63 5.17
C ILE A 250 2.01 -16.12 5.17
N TRP A 251 2.19 -16.71 6.37
CA TRP A 251 2.47 -18.13 6.50
C TRP A 251 1.29 -18.98 6.04
N LEU A 252 0.06 -18.58 6.36
CA LEU A 252 -1.15 -19.24 5.87
C LEU A 252 -1.31 -19.07 4.35
N ALA A 253 -1.14 -17.85 3.84
CA ALA A 253 -1.27 -17.56 2.41
C ALA A 253 -0.25 -18.35 1.57
N GLY A 254 1.01 -18.43 2.02
CA GLY A 254 2.04 -19.20 1.36
C GLY A 254 1.80 -20.72 1.44
N LEU A 255 1.25 -21.21 2.55
CA LEU A 255 0.90 -22.63 2.68
C LEU A 255 -0.18 -23.02 1.66
N ILE A 256 -1.24 -22.19 1.51
CA ILE A 256 -2.27 -22.37 0.50
C ILE A 256 -1.64 -22.40 -0.90
N GLN A 257 -0.74 -21.47 -1.20
CA GLN A 257 -0.03 -21.42 -2.48
C GLN A 257 0.75 -22.71 -2.78
N ILE A 258 1.44 -23.27 -1.76
CA ILE A 258 2.19 -24.52 -1.92
C ILE A 258 1.24 -25.71 -2.19
N PHE A 259 0.06 -25.75 -1.56
CA PHE A 259 -0.94 -26.79 -1.82
C PHE A 259 -1.56 -26.68 -3.22
N MET A 260 -1.64 -25.49 -3.77
CA MET A 260 -2.16 -25.25 -5.13
C MET A 260 -1.12 -25.53 -6.22
N ALA A 261 0.16 -25.73 -5.89
CA ALA A 261 1.23 -25.93 -6.86
C ALA A 261 1.00 -27.18 -7.73
N ARG A 262 1.33 -27.08 -9.03
CA ARG A 262 1.44 -28.25 -9.91
C ARG A 262 2.59 -29.13 -9.42
N SER A 263 2.41 -30.45 -9.51
CA SER A 263 3.31 -31.47 -8.96
C SER A 263 4.79 -31.22 -9.24
N LEU A 264 5.48 -30.66 -8.27
CA LEU A 264 6.91 -30.89 -8.08
C LEU A 264 7.11 -32.37 -7.73
N ALA A 265 8.33 -32.90 -7.94
CA ALA A 265 8.66 -34.22 -7.39
C ALA A 265 8.25 -34.27 -5.90
N PRO A 266 7.56 -35.35 -5.44
CA PRO A 266 6.97 -35.40 -4.10
C PRO A 266 7.96 -35.00 -2.98
N ARG A 267 9.20 -35.45 -3.06
CA ARG A 267 10.27 -35.14 -2.10
C ARG A 267 10.55 -33.63 -2.02
N LYS A 268 10.62 -32.92 -3.16
CA LYS A 268 10.88 -31.47 -3.19
C LYS A 268 9.69 -30.68 -2.60
N THR A 269 8.48 -31.11 -2.88
CA THR A 269 7.27 -30.52 -2.32
C THR A 269 7.23 -30.64 -0.80
N TRP A 270 7.57 -31.82 -0.28
CA TRP A 270 7.65 -32.05 1.17
C TRP A 270 8.70 -31.15 1.83
N VAL A 271 9.90 -31.04 1.26
CA VAL A 271 10.95 -30.16 1.80
C VAL A 271 10.46 -28.70 1.85
N ILE A 272 9.88 -28.19 0.77
CA ILE A 272 9.38 -26.79 0.74
C ILE A 272 8.28 -26.59 1.78
N ARG A 273 7.33 -27.53 1.90
CA ARG A 273 6.26 -27.47 2.91
C ARG A 273 6.83 -27.48 4.34
N SER A 274 7.71 -28.41 4.63
CA SER A 274 8.30 -28.53 5.97
C SER A 274 9.10 -27.30 6.36
N VAL A 275 9.92 -26.77 5.45
CA VAL A 275 10.71 -25.57 5.69
C VAL A 275 9.80 -24.33 5.86
N TRP A 276 8.74 -24.21 5.05
CA TRP A 276 7.76 -23.12 5.19
C TRP A 276 7.00 -23.18 6.51
N ILE A 277 6.50 -24.38 6.88
CA ILE A 277 5.81 -24.59 8.17
C ILE A 277 6.75 -24.31 9.34
N ALA A 278 7.99 -24.82 9.28
CA ALA A 278 8.98 -24.59 10.34
C ALA A 278 9.27 -23.08 10.49
N GLY A 279 9.46 -22.35 9.38
CA GLY A 279 9.63 -20.90 9.39
C GLY A 279 8.44 -20.17 10.03
N GLY A 280 7.22 -20.58 9.68
CA GLY A 280 6.00 -20.05 10.27
C GLY A 280 5.90 -20.32 11.78
N VAL A 281 6.12 -21.57 12.19
CA VAL A 281 6.07 -21.96 13.61
C VAL A 281 7.12 -21.19 14.42
N CYS A 282 8.37 -21.15 13.95
CA CYS A 282 9.43 -20.39 14.63
C CYS A 282 9.09 -18.89 14.73
N SER A 283 8.61 -18.29 13.65
CA SER A 283 8.22 -16.87 13.65
C SER A 283 7.07 -16.59 14.60
N LEU A 284 6.03 -17.42 14.62
CA LEU A 284 4.88 -17.27 15.51
C LEU A 284 5.25 -17.54 16.97
N PHE A 285 6.08 -18.56 17.23
CA PHE A 285 6.57 -18.86 18.56
C PHE A 285 7.33 -17.67 19.18
N PHE A 286 8.12 -16.96 18.37
CA PHE A 286 8.78 -15.74 18.81
C PHE A 286 7.83 -14.55 18.90
N TYR A 287 6.88 -14.43 17.98
CA TYR A 287 5.95 -13.29 17.93
C TYR A 287 4.94 -13.28 19.07
N LEU A 288 4.29 -14.42 19.35
CA LEU A 288 3.15 -14.50 20.26
C LEU A 288 3.45 -14.05 21.71
N PRO A 289 4.60 -14.38 22.33
CA PRO A 289 4.91 -13.91 23.67
C PRO A 289 5.12 -12.40 23.78
N HIS A 290 5.53 -11.77 22.65
CA HIS A 290 5.84 -10.34 22.58
C HIS A 290 4.68 -9.51 22.02
N ALA A 291 3.74 -10.13 21.34
CA ALA A 291 2.51 -9.51 20.91
C ALA A 291 1.55 -9.48 22.10
N GLY A 292 1.17 -8.30 22.56
CA GLY A 292 0.24 -8.12 23.66
C GLY A 292 -1.18 -8.58 23.32
N LEU A 293 -1.35 -9.84 22.94
CA LEU A 293 -2.63 -10.46 22.58
C LEU A 293 -3.70 -10.37 23.69
N GLN A 294 -3.26 -10.12 24.92
CA GLN A 294 -4.15 -9.89 26.08
C GLN A 294 -5.04 -8.65 25.90
N ASN A 295 -4.64 -7.73 25.01
CA ASN A 295 -5.36 -6.50 24.72
C ASN A 295 -6.29 -6.59 23.49
N LEU A 296 -6.43 -7.77 22.87
CA LEU A 296 -7.47 -8.03 21.90
C LEU A 296 -8.84 -8.08 22.60
N GLY A 297 -9.29 -6.92 23.06
CA GLY A 297 -10.61 -6.74 23.67
C GLY A 297 -11.71 -6.90 22.63
N ILE A 298 -11.99 -8.13 22.21
CA ILE A 298 -13.21 -8.43 21.47
C ILE A 298 -14.36 -8.33 22.48
N SER A 299 -14.86 -7.12 22.69
CA SER A 299 -15.99 -6.85 23.56
C SER A 299 -17.27 -6.82 22.73
N GLY A 300 -18.12 -7.85 22.80
CA GLY A 300 -19.39 -7.90 22.11
C GLY A 300 -19.44 -8.86 20.90
N ASN A 301 -20.48 -8.73 20.07
CA ASN A 301 -20.68 -9.56 18.89
C ASN A 301 -20.29 -8.80 17.62
N PRO A 302 -19.11 -9.07 17.00
CA PRO A 302 -18.66 -8.38 15.79
C PRO A 302 -19.61 -8.57 14.61
N PHE A 303 -20.32 -9.68 14.52
CA PHE A 303 -21.24 -9.97 13.42
C PHE A 303 -22.45 -9.04 13.33
N LYS A 304 -22.72 -8.24 14.38
CA LYS A 304 -23.72 -7.15 14.31
C LYS A 304 -23.25 -5.97 13.44
N HIS A 305 -21.97 -5.92 13.10
CA HIS A 305 -21.32 -4.83 12.35
C HIS A 305 -20.65 -5.35 11.05
N CYS A 306 -21.29 -6.31 10.38
CA CYS A 306 -20.78 -6.84 9.11
C CYS A 306 -20.64 -5.77 8.02
N ASP A 307 -21.41 -4.68 8.09
CA ASP A 307 -21.29 -3.48 7.27
C ASP A 307 -19.88 -2.91 7.30
N PHE A 308 -19.22 -2.91 8.45
CA PHE A 308 -17.84 -2.46 8.59
C PHE A 308 -16.86 -3.31 7.75
N LEU A 309 -17.05 -4.63 7.66
CA LEU A 309 -16.21 -5.50 6.81
C LEU A 309 -16.41 -5.18 5.33
N PHE A 310 -17.64 -4.94 4.91
CA PHE A 310 -17.92 -4.51 3.53
C PHE A 310 -17.30 -3.14 3.25
N MET A 311 -17.43 -2.19 4.16
CA MET A 311 -16.79 -0.88 4.02
C MET A 311 -15.27 -1.01 3.91
N LEU A 312 -14.61 -1.82 4.76
CA LEU A 312 -13.17 -2.08 4.66
C LEU A 312 -12.77 -2.58 3.27
N ALA A 313 -13.54 -3.50 2.68
CA ALA A 313 -13.27 -4.02 1.34
C ALA A 313 -13.37 -2.92 0.26
N GLY A 314 -14.30 -1.96 0.42
CA GLY A 314 -14.56 -0.90 -0.56
C GLY A 314 -13.66 0.32 -0.46
N MET A 315 -12.87 0.46 0.61
CA MET A 315 -12.06 1.66 0.91
C MET A 315 -11.12 2.08 -0.23
N SER A 316 -10.56 1.14 -0.97
CA SER A 316 -9.62 1.43 -2.06
C SER A 316 -10.24 2.08 -3.29
N LEU A 317 -11.56 2.11 -3.41
CA LEU A 317 -12.28 2.68 -4.56
C LEU A 317 -13.05 3.95 -4.23
N GLY A 318 -13.47 4.15 -2.99
CA GLY A 318 -14.29 5.28 -2.60
C GLY A 318 -13.83 6.04 -1.35
N GLY A 319 -12.72 5.62 -0.71
CA GLY A 319 -12.29 6.22 0.55
C GLY A 319 -13.37 6.14 1.63
N GLU A 320 -13.39 7.09 2.55
CA GLU A 320 -14.39 7.18 3.62
C GLU A 320 -15.72 7.79 3.14
N TRP A 321 -15.68 8.61 2.08
CA TRP A 321 -16.76 9.54 1.73
C TRP A 321 -17.65 9.06 0.58
N HIS A 322 -17.16 8.17 -0.28
CA HIS A 322 -17.83 7.77 -1.51
C HIS A 322 -18.40 6.36 -1.44
N ALA A 323 -19.36 6.14 -0.53
CA ALA A 323 -20.14 4.90 -0.40
C ALA A 323 -19.28 3.60 -0.32
N PRO A 324 -18.30 3.50 0.61
CA PRO A 324 -17.42 2.33 0.68
C PRO A 324 -18.18 1.02 0.88
N LEU A 325 -19.36 1.06 1.52
CA LEU A 325 -20.23 -0.10 1.69
C LEU A 325 -20.69 -0.68 0.33
N ALA A 326 -21.15 0.17 -0.58
CA ALA A 326 -21.61 -0.27 -1.90
C ALA A 326 -20.45 -0.85 -2.73
N TRP A 327 -19.30 -0.19 -2.74
CA TRP A 327 -18.09 -0.69 -3.40
C TRP A 327 -17.67 -2.04 -2.82
N GLY A 328 -17.71 -2.20 -1.51
CA GLY A 328 -17.34 -3.44 -0.83
C GLY A 328 -18.28 -4.59 -1.17
N ILE A 329 -19.59 -4.37 -1.19
CA ILE A 329 -20.57 -5.38 -1.60
C ILE A 329 -20.29 -5.82 -3.05
N MET A 330 -20.04 -4.88 -3.96
CA MET A 330 -19.74 -5.21 -5.36
C MET A 330 -18.42 -5.98 -5.49
N LEU A 331 -17.38 -5.60 -4.76
CA LEU A 331 -16.08 -6.29 -4.78
C LEU A 331 -16.17 -7.72 -4.23
N LEU A 332 -16.85 -7.92 -3.11
CA LEU A 332 -17.01 -9.26 -2.53
C LEU A 332 -17.93 -10.15 -3.39
N SER A 333 -18.92 -9.57 -4.07
CA SER A 333 -19.72 -10.30 -5.08
C SER A 333 -18.86 -10.72 -6.28
N LEU A 334 -17.98 -9.85 -6.78
CA LEU A 334 -17.03 -10.17 -7.84
C LEU A 334 -16.00 -11.22 -7.39
N LEU A 335 -15.57 -11.18 -6.12
CA LEU A 335 -14.71 -12.21 -5.54
C LEU A 335 -15.40 -13.58 -5.56
N ALA A 336 -16.65 -13.67 -5.13
CA ALA A 336 -17.43 -14.90 -5.18
C ALA A 336 -17.59 -15.43 -6.62
N ILE A 337 -17.94 -14.55 -7.56
CA ILE A 337 -18.01 -14.88 -8.99
C ILE A 337 -16.67 -15.40 -9.49
N SER A 338 -15.55 -14.74 -9.12
CA SER A 338 -14.21 -15.15 -9.53
C SER A 338 -13.85 -16.55 -9.05
N ILE A 339 -14.21 -16.91 -7.81
CA ILE A 339 -14.00 -18.25 -7.25
C ILE A 339 -14.77 -19.28 -8.07
N ILE A 340 -16.04 -19.02 -8.39
CA ILE A 340 -16.88 -19.92 -9.22
C ILE A 340 -16.24 -20.08 -10.62
N LEU A 341 -15.81 -19.00 -11.24
CA LEU A 341 -15.20 -19.02 -12.57
C LEU A 341 -13.85 -19.76 -12.57
N LEU A 342 -13.00 -19.54 -11.55
CA LEU A 342 -11.72 -20.26 -11.39
C LEU A 342 -11.96 -21.78 -11.27
N TYR A 343 -12.98 -22.18 -10.52
CA TYR A 343 -13.34 -23.59 -10.39
C TYR A 343 -13.89 -24.14 -11.71
N LYS A 344 -14.89 -23.46 -12.31
CA LYS A 344 -15.54 -23.87 -13.56
C LYS A 344 -14.54 -24.08 -14.71
N TYR A 345 -13.55 -23.18 -14.84
CA TYR A 345 -12.57 -23.24 -15.92
C TYR A 345 -11.25 -23.90 -15.52
N ASN A 346 -11.18 -24.47 -14.32
CA ASN A 346 -9.97 -25.11 -13.75
C ASN A 346 -8.71 -24.22 -13.81
N GLN A 347 -8.88 -22.91 -13.54
CA GLN A 347 -7.81 -21.91 -13.63
C GLN A 347 -7.18 -21.55 -12.28
N TRP A 348 -7.58 -22.19 -11.19
CA TRP A 348 -7.14 -21.90 -9.84
C TRP A 348 -5.64 -22.11 -9.65
N ARG A 349 -5.04 -23.12 -10.30
CA ARG A 349 -3.59 -23.38 -10.19
C ARG A 349 -2.74 -22.32 -10.89
N GLU A 350 -3.17 -21.84 -12.04
CA GLU A 350 -2.46 -20.81 -12.80
C GLU A 350 -2.53 -19.44 -12.13
N ASN A 351 -3.54 -19.23 -11.30
CA ASN A 351 -3.74 -18.01 -10.52
C ASN A 351 -3.30 -18.18 -9.05
N ALA A 352 -2.54 -19.23 -8.71
CA ALA A 352 -2.16 -19.56 -7.32
C ALA A 352 -1.50 -18.38 -6.59
N LEU A 353 -0.63 -17.61 -7.26
CA LEU A 353 -0.02 -16.40 -6.70
C LEU A 353 -1.09 -15.36 -6.31
N TRP A 354 -1.99 -15.04 -7.23
CA TRP A 354 -3.00 -14.01 -6.98
C TRP A 354 -4.04 -14.44 -5.96
N ILE A 355 -4.37 -15.74 -5.93
CA ILE A 355 -5.24 -16.32 -4.90
C ILE A 355 -4.59 -16.24 -3.53
N SER A 356 -3.28 -16.53 -3.41
CA SER A 356 -2.59 -16.41 -2.12
C SER A 356 -2.49 -14.96 -1.64
N ILE A 357 -2.30 -14.00 -2.54
CA ILE A 357 -2.36 -12.57 -2.19
C ILE A 357 -3.79 -12.18 -1.77
N LEU A 358 -4.83 -12.67 -2.45
CA LEU A 358 -6.22 -12.48 -2.03
C LEU A 358 -6.49 -13.06 -0.64
N VAL A 359 -6.00 -14.27 -0.35
CA VAL A 359 -6.14 -14.88 0.98
C VAL A 359 -5.47 -14.00 2.03
N PHE A 360 -4.25 -13.53 1.78
CA PHE A 360 -3.56 -12.61 2.70
C PHE A 360 -4.39 -11.33 2.93
N ALA A 361 -4.92 -10.74 1.88
CA ALA A 361 -5.73 -9.51 1.96
C ALA A 361 -7.06 -9.74 2.71
N VAL A 362 -7.82 -10.78 2.35
CA VAL A 362 -9.12 -11.11 2.99
C VAL A 362 -8.93 -11.42 4.47
N CYS A 363 -7.93 -12.24 4.83
CA CYS A 363 -7.63 -12.54 6.22
C CYS A 363 -7.16 -11.28 6.98
N SER A 364 -6.39 -10.39 6.33
CA SER A 364 -5.99 -9.10 6.93
C SER A 364 -7.18 -8.19 7.18
N LEU A 365 -8.10 -8.04 6.22
CA LEU A 365 -9.33 -7.26 6.40
C LEU A 365 -10.21 -7.86 7.51
N PHE A 366 -10.30 -9.19 7.57
CA PHE A 366 -11.04 -9.88 8.63
C PHE A 366 -10.41 -9.67 10.01
N LEU A 367 -9.08 -9.71 10.11
CA LEU A 367 -8.38 -9.42 11.37
C LEU A 367 -8.61 -7.97 11.82
N ILE A 368 -8.57 -7.00 10.88
CA ILE A 368 -8.91 -5.59 11.16
C ILE A 368 -10.37 -5.48 11.62
N PHE A 369 -11.28 -6.17 10.93
CA PHE A 369 -12.69 -6.22 11.31
C PHE A 369 -12.85 -6.69 12.76
N LEU A 370 -12.25 -7.81 13.13
CA LEU A 370 -12.35 -8.34 14.50
C LEU A 370 -11.79 -7.39 15.56
N GLY A 371 -10.75 -6.63 15.24
CA GLY A 371 -10.10 -5.72 16.17
C GLY A 371 -10.69 -4.29 16.22
N ARG A 372 -11.56 -3.91 15.26
CA ARG A 372 -11.95 -2.49 15.05
C ARG A 372 -13.41 -2.29 14.62
N TYR A 373 -14.26 -3.33 14.68
CA TYR A 373 -15.66 -3.25 14.25
C TYR A 373 -16.51 -2.21 15.00
N ASP A 374 -16.08 -1.80 16.19
CA ASP A 374 -16.72 -0.78 17.03
C ASP A 374 -16.54 0.66 16.49
N GLN A 375 -15.60 0.87 15.56
CA GLN A 375 -15.29 2.19 15.02
C GLN A 375 -16.33 2.73 14.03
N ARG A 376 -17.36 1.99 13.67
CA ARG A 376 -18.44 2.32 12.72
C ARG A 376 -17.98 2.70 11.31
N ILE A 377 -16.94 3.51 11.16
CA ILE A 377 -16.36 3.95 9.87
C ILE A 377 -14.89 3.54 9.83
N PRO A 378 -14.45 2.81 8.79
CA PRO A 378 -13.05 2.43 8.64
C PRO A 378 -12.17 3.65 8.41
N GLN A 379 -11.01 3.68 9.04
CA GLN A 379 -10.03 4.74 8.84
C GLN A 379 -9.27 4.58 7.52
N LEU A 380 -8.84 5.68 6.91
CA LEU A 380 -8.08 5.71 5.63
C LEU A 380 -6.82 4.85 5.63
N ARG A 381 -6.23 4.53 6.78
CA ARG A 381 -5.07 3.63 6.88
C ARG A 381 -5.34 2.22 6.34
N TYR A 382 -6.59 1.78 6.27
CA TYR A 382 -6.97 0.45 5.78
C TYR A 382 -7.08 0.38 4.25
N VAL A 383 -7.02 1.50 3.55
CA VAL A 383 -6.98 1.57 2.08
C VAL A 383 -5.85 0.71 1.52
N THR A 384 -4.68 0.69 2.17
CA THR A 384 -3.52 -0.10 1.75
C THR A 384 -3.81 -1.61 1.67
N VAL A 385 -4.61 -2.14 2.62
CA VAL A 385 -5.01 -3.56 2.64
C VAL A 385 -6.14 -3.82 1.64
N SER A 386 -7.10 -2.89 1.51
CA SER A 386 -8.16 -2.97 0.51
C SER A 386 -7.60 -3.02 -0.92
N ILE A 387 -6.51 -2.30 -1.22
CA ILE A 387 -5.80 -2.38 -2.51
C ILE A 387 -5.31 -3.80 -2.79
N LEU A 388 -4.82 -4.51 -1.77
CA LEU A 388 -4.38 -5.92 -1.92
C LEU A 388 -5.53 -6.90 -2.15
N LEU A 389 -6.78 -6.51 -1.89
CA LEU A 389 -7.95 -7.26 -2.32
C LEU A 389 -8.25 -6.99 -3.80
N VAL A 390 -8.29 -5.71 -4.20
CA VAL A 390 -8.75 -5.29 -5.53
C VAL A 390 -7.75 -5.62 -6.64
N ALA A 391 -6.45 -5.39 -6.41
CA ALA A 391 -5.43 -5.59 -7.43
C ALA A 391 -5.33 -7.05 -7.92
N PRO A 392 -5.19 -8.08 -7.05
CA PRO A 392 -5.18 -9.47 -7.50
C PRO A 392 -6.52 -9.94 -8.05
N LEU A 393 -7.66 -9.46 -7.51
CA LEU A 393 -8.98 -9.76 -8.05
C LEU A 393 -9.11 -9.25 -9.50
N TYR A 394 -8.68 -8.02 -9.76
CA TYR A 394 -8.59 -7.46 -11.11
C TYR A 394 -7.75 -8.33 -12.04
N ILE A 395 -6.56 -8.76 -11.59
CA ILE A 395 -5.64 -9.55 -12.40
C ILE A 395 -6.18 -10.96 -12.68
N ILE A 396 -6.85 -11.59 -11.72
CA ILE A 396 -7.53 -12.88 -11.91
C ILE A 396 -8.60 -12.76 -13.00
N LEU A 397 -9.48 -11.75 -12.89
CA LEU A 397 -10.53 -11.53 -13.88
C LEU A 397 -9.97 -11.13 -15.24
N LEU A 398 -8.87 -10.38 -15.30
CA LEU A 398 -8.14 -10.11 -16.55
C LEU A 398 -7.60 -11.39 -17.18
N ASN A 399 -6.98 -12.28 -16.39
CA ASN A 399 -6.47 -13.55 -16.90
C ASN A 399 -7.58 -14.42 -17.48
N LEU A 400 -8.69 -14.53 -16.76
CA LEU A 400 -9.88 -15.24 -17.25
C LEU A 400 -10.43 -14.61 -18.53
N PHE A 401 -10.54 -13.28 -18.58
CA PHE A 401 -10.99 -12.56 -19.77
C PHE A 401 -10.10 -12.79 -20.99
N LEU A 402 -8.78 -12.72 -20.83
CA LEU A 402 -7.85 -12.94 -21.96
C LEU A 402 -7.96 -14.36 -22.54
N LYS A 403 -8.32 -15.34 -21.72
CA LYS A 403 -8.47 -16.74 -22.15
C LYS A 403 -9.89 -17.09 -22.66
N PHE A 404 -10.90 -16.53 -22.01
CA PHE A 404 -12.31 -16.92 -22.19
C PHE A 404 -13.20 -15.73 -22.59
N ARG A 405 -12.69 -14.79 -23.38
CA ARG A 405 -13.37 -13.55 -23.77
C ARG A 405 -14.70 -13.74 -24.52
N SER A 406 -14.95 -14.92 -25.08
CA SER A 406 -16.23 -15.25 -25.72
C SER A 406 -17.34 -15.55 -24.71
N HIS A 407 -17.00 -15.82 -23.45
CA HIS A 407 -17.99 -16.12 -22.43
C HIS A 407 -18.52 -14.85 -21.79
N PHE A 408 -19.83 -14.62 -21.91
CA PHE A 408 -20.50 -13.41 -21.43
C PHE A 408 -20.19 -13.08 -19.95
N VAL A 409 -20.35 -14.07 -19.05
CA VAL A 409 -20.13 -13.86 -17.59
C VAL A 409 -18.68 -13.41 -17.28
N VAL A 410 -17.69 -14.05 -17.94
CA VAL A 410 -16.27 -13.69 -17.75
C VAL A 410 -16.00 -12.26 -18.21
N THR A 411 -16.51 -11.92 -19.40
CA THR A 411 -16.34 -10.58 -19.98
C THR A 411 -17.04 -9.53 -19.11
N THR A 412 -18.26 -9.78 -18.67
CA THR A 412 -19.01 -8.86 -17.80
C THR A 412 -18.29 -8.66 -16.47
N ALA A 413 -17.86 -9.74 -15.80
CA ALA A 413 -17.14 -9.63 -14.52
C ALA A 413 -15.85 -8.82 -14.65
N TYR A 414 -15.05 -9.06 -15.71
CA TYR A 414 -13.85 -8.27 -15.98
C TYR A 414 -14.17 -6.80 -16.28
N LEU A 415 -15.17 -6.53 -17.12
CA LEU A 415 -15.56 -5.17 -17.45
C LEU A 415 -16.05 -4.41 -16.21
N THR A 416 -16.82 -5.09 -15.35
CA THR A 416 -17.30 -4.51 -14.09
C THR A 416 -16.11 -4.08 -13.21
N ILE A 417 -15.18 -5.00 -12.89
CA ILE A 417 -14.02 -4.62 -12.04
C ILE A 417 -13.18 -3.52 -12.69
N ALA A 418 -13.00 -3.56 -14.00
CA ALA A 418 -12.23 -2.53 -14.71
C ALA A 418 -12.91 -1.15 -14.63
N CYS A 419 -14.24 -1.09 -14.78
CA CYS A 419 -15.00 0.13 -14.61
C CYS A 419 -14.94 0.65 -13.16
N LEU A 420 -15.08 -0.25 -12.16
CA LEU A 420 -14.99 0.12 -10.75
C LEU A 420 -13.62 0.71 -10.42
N VAL A 421 -12.53 0.07 -10.83
CA VAL A 421 -11.16 0.57 -10.59
C VAL A 421 -10.94 1.91 -11.28
N ILE A 422 -11.32 2.04 -12.57
CA ILE A 422 -11.15 3.29 -13.33
C ILE A 422 -11.99 4.42 -12.73
N ALA A 423 -13.20 4.16 -12.27
CA ALA A 423 -14.05 5.16 -11.64
C ALA A 423 -13.55 5.56 -10.23
N GLY A 424 -12.95 4.62 -9.50
CA GLY A 424 -12.39 4.89 -8.17
C GLY A 424 -11.14 5.75 -8.18
N ILE A 425 -10.33 5.71 -9.24
CA ILE A 425 -9.06 6.47 -9.32
C ILE A 425 -9.25 7.96 -9.08
N PRO A 426 -10.11 8.70 -9.80
CA PRO A 426 -10.29 10.13 -9.57
C PRO A 426 -10.87 10.44 -8.18
N LEU A 427 -11.74 9.58 -7.65
CA LEU A 427 -12.33 9.77 -6.32
C LEU A 427 -11.24 9.70 -5.24
N THR A 428 -10.45 8.62 -5.24
CA THR A 428 -9.38 8.43 -4.27
C THR A 428 -8.26 9.47 -4.40
N PHE A 429 -8.05 10.01 -5.61
CA PHE A 429 -7.11 11.11 -5.81
C PHE A 429 -7.62 12.41 -5.18
N THR A 430 -8.86 12.80 -5.43
CA THR A 430 -9.44 14.04 -4.87
C THR A 430 -9.50 13.98 -3.35
N ASP A 431 -9.87 12.83 -2.78
CA ASP A 431 -9.88 12.62 -1.33
C ASP A 431 -8.46 12.72 -0.76
N GLY A 432 -7.49 12.04 -1.39
CA GLY A 432 -6.09 12.10 -0.99
C GLY A 432 -5.53 13.53 -1.01
N LEU A 433 -5.87 14.32 -2.02
CA LEU A 433 -5.44 15.71 -2.11
C LEU A 433 -6.09 16.61 -1.04
N SER A 434 -7.38 16.41 -0.76
CA SER A 434 -8.10 17.12 0.30
C SER A 434 -7.51 16.81 1.68
N ASP A 435 -7.26 15.52 1.96
CA ASP A 435 -6.65 15.07 3.21
C ASP A 435 -5.22 15.61 3.36
N ALA A 436 -4.40 15.62 2.29
CA ALA A 436 -3.07 16.18 2.31
C ALA A 436 -3.03 17.67 2.67
N LYS A 437 -3.98 18.45 2.14
CA LYS A 437 -4.11 19.88 2.48
C LYS A 437 -4.45 20.10 3.95
N SER A 438 -5.31 19.28 4.52
CA SER A 438 -5.63 19.32 5.95
C SER A 438 -4.43 18.95 6.80
N ARG A 439 -3.71 17.89 6.42
CA ARG A 439 -2.54 17.38 7.16
C ARG A 439 -1.36 18.32 7.18
N ILE A 440 -1.05 19.01 6.09
CA ILE A 440 0.06 19.98 6.08
C ILE A 440 -0.17 21.09 7.12
N VAL A 441 -1.42 21.51 7.31
CA VAL A 441 -1.75 22.52 8.34
C VAL A 441 -1.57 21.93 9.74
N SER A 442 -2.14 20.74 9.99
CA SER A 442 -2.04 20.07 11.29
C SER A 442 -0.59 19.75 11.67
N PHE A 443 0.18 19.16 10.74
CA PHE A 443 1.58 18.78 11.03
C PHE A 443 2.50 20.00 11.15
N SER A 444 2.26 21.08 10.41
CA SER A 444 3.01 22.33 10.56
C SER A 444 2.73 22.99 11.92
N SER A 445 1.47 22.96 12.38
CA SER A 445 1.12 23.40 13.72
C SER A 445 1.79 22.55 14.78
N SER A 446 1.76 21.21 14.66
CA SER A 446 2.43 20.28 15.59
C SER A 446 3.95 20.49 15.62
N ALA A 447 4.59 20.75 14.47
CA ALA A 447 6.02 21.08 14.41
C ALA A 447 6.33 22.37 15.16
N SER A 448 5.48 23.40 15.07
CA SER A 448 5.62 24.66 15.79
C SER A 448 5.44 24.48 17.30
N LEU A 449 4.46 23.66 17.71
CA LEU A 449 4.25 23.30 19.12
C LEU A 449 5.46 22.55 19.69
N LEU A 450 6.00 21.58 18.94
CA LEU A 450 7.19 20.84 19.35
C LEU A 450 8.42 21.77 19.48
N ALA A 451 8.62 22.70 18.56
CA ALA A 451 9.75 23.65 18.62
C ALA A 451 9.71 24.52 19.88
N SER A 452 8.53 24.76 20.44
CA SER A 452 8.32 25.57 21.65
C SER A 452 7.75 24.76 22.84
N TYR A 453 7.99 23.42 22.88
CA TYR A 453 7.37 22.48 23.80
C TYR A 453 7.47 22.88 25.27
N GLU A 454 8.54 23.59 25.67
CA GLU A 454 8.77 24.05 27.05
C GLU A 454 7.66 24.99 27.56
N ARG A 455 7.04 25.75 26.64
CA ARG A 455 6.00 26.75 26.93
C ARG A 455 4.58 26.21 26.67
N GLN A 456 4.45 24.98 26.20
CA GLN A 456 3.14 24.42 25.83
C GLN A 456 2.50 23.71 27.03
N SER A 457 1.15 23.75 27.08
CA SER A 457 0.39 22.93 28.01
C SER A 457 0.40 21.46 27.59
N ASP A 458 0.15 20.55 28.52
CA ASP A 458 0.07 19.12 28.23
C ASP A 458 -1.06 18.80 27.26
N ASP A 459 -2.16 19.54 27.28
CA ASP A 459 -3.25 19.36 26.32
C ASP A 459 -2.83 19.77 24.89
N ALA A 460 -2.01 20.81 24.75
CA ALA A 460 -1.42 21.15 23.45
C ALA A 460 -0.47 20.06 22.96
N LEU A 461 0.33 19.45 23.84
CA LEU A 461 1.26 18.38 23.50
C LEU A 461 0.53 17.08 23.12
N LYS A 462 -0.63 16.79 23.70
CA LYS A 462 -1.47 15.64 23.34
C LYS A 462 -1.96 15.65 21.88
N THR A 463 -1.92 16.80 21.21
CA THR A 463 -2.34 16.88 19.79
C THR A 463 -1.42 16.11 18.86
N PHE A 464 -0.16 15.90 19.21
CA PHE A 464 0.82 15.22 18.37
C PHE A 464 1.62 14.10 19.07
N ALA A 465 1.35 13.85 20.37
CA ALA A 465 1.97 12.75 21.11
C ALA A 465 0.90 12.00 21.91
N PRO A 466 0.99 10.66 22.02
CA PRO A 466 0.03 9.88 22.79
C PRO A 466 0.04 10.22 24.29
N ASP A 467 1.22 10.60 24.80
CA ASP A 467 1.43 11.03 26.18
C ASP A 467 2.35 12.26 26.21
N PRO A 468 1.95 13.39 26.79
CA PRO A 468 2.79 14.58 26.99
C PRO A 468 4.11 14.29 27.70
N ALA A 469 4.13 13.31 28.60
CA ALA A 469 5.34 12.90 29.31
C ALA A 469 6.46 12.47 28.34
N PHE A 470 6.12 11.80 27.24
CA PHE A 470 7.09 11.49 26.19
C PHE A 470 7.77 12.73 25.61
N VAL A 471 6.98 13.78 25.34
CA VAL A 471 7.51 15.03 24.82
C VAL A 471 8.44 15.67 25.84
N ARG A 472 8.00 15.77 27.11
CA ARG A 472 8.78 16.36 28.21
C ARG A 472 10.09 15.61 28.45
N GLU A 473 10.10 14.28 28.31
CA GLU A 473 11.27 13.44 28.53
C GLU A 473 12.24 13.47 27.31
N TYR A 474 11.74 13.38 26.09
CA TYR A 474 12.59 13.14 24.91
C TYR A 474 12.85 14.37 24.03
N ALA A 475 11.99 15.40 24.01
CA ALA A 475 12.26 16.62 23.25
C ALA A 475 13.56 17.36 23.66
N PRO A 476 13.96 17.41 24.96
CA PRO A 476 15.25 17.94 25.36
C PRO A 476 16.43 17.23 24.69
N VAL A 477 16.34 15.91 24.48
CA VAL A 477 17.38 15.13 23.80
C VAL A 477 17.47 15.52 22.34
N LEU A 478 16.32 15.62 21.64
CA LEU A 478 16.29 16.08 20.25
C LEU A 478 16.86 17.49 20.12
N LYS A 479 16.54 18.40 21.04
CA LYS A 479 17.05 19.77 21.06
C LYS A 479 18.56 19.78 21.25
N ARG A 480 19.11 18.99 22.20
CA ARG A 480 20.56 18.84 22.43
C ARG A 480 21.28 18.29 21.20
N LEU A 481 20.69 17.35 20.49
CA LEU A 481 21.24 16.74 19.25
C LEU A 481 21.07 17.62 18.01
N GLY A 482 20.26 18.65 18.05
CA GLY A 482 19.89 19.46 16.89
C GLY A 482 19.07 18.67 15.87
N TYR A 483 18.20 17.76 16.31
CA TYR A 483 17.42 16.87 15.45
C TYR A 483 16.00 17.40 15.19
N ASN A 484 15.39 16.99 14.08
CA ASN A 484 14.04 17.33 13.67
C ASN A 484 13.82 18.86 13.59
N VAL A 485 12.82 19.41 14.28
CA VAL A 485 12.47 20.84 14.31
C VAL A 485 13.56 21.70 14.96
N PHE A 486 14.49 21.11 15.70
CA PHE A 486 15.62 21.81 16.37
C PHE A 486 16.87 21.89 15.49
N ASN A 487 16.83 21.39 14.25
CA ASN A 487 17.95 21.50 13.31
C ASN A 487 18.03 22.93 12.73
N VAL A 488 18.87 23.77 13.34
CA VAL A 488 19.04 25.19 12.97
C VAL A 488 19.66 25.34 11.57
N SER A 489 20.43 24.36 11.10
CA SER A 489 21.07 24.40 9.77
C SER A 489 20.09 24.18 8.62
N GLY A 490 18.89 23.61 8.89
CA GLY A 490 17.81 23.41 7.90
C GLY A 490 16.78 24.54 7.82
N SER A 491 16.87 25.56 8.67
CA SER A 491 15.88 26.66 8.71
C SER A 491 16.04 27.72 7.61
N CYS A 492 17.04 27.59 6.73
CA CYS A 492 17.20 28.44 5.55
C CYS A 492 16.41 27.91 4.36
N GLY A 493 15.08 27.94 4.46
CA GLY A 493 14.18 27.47 3.41
C GLY A 493 12.73 27.64 3.80
N LYS A 494 12.28 28.86 4.09
CA LYS A 494 10.85 29.19 3.92
C LYS A 494 10.49 28.92 2.46
N ARG A 495 9.82 27.82 2.19
CA ARG A 495 9.13 27.58 0.91
C ARG A 495 7.64 27.72 1.08
#